data_8336e3b4b2eead593443c0e7e4d58c12
#
_entry.id   8336e3b4b2eead593443c0e7e4d58c12
#
_cell.length_a   1.000
_cell.length_b   1.000
_cell.length_c   1.000
_cell.angle_alpha   90.00
_cell.angle_beta   90.00
_cell.angle_gamma   90.00
#
_symmetry.space_group_name_H-M   'P 1'
#
loop_
_entity.id
_entity.type
_entity.pdbx_description
1 polymer ?
#
loop_
_entity_poly.entity_id
_entity_poly.type
_entity_poly.pdbx_seq_one_letter_code
_entity_poly.pdbx_strand_id
1 'polypeptide(L)'
;NLHECSHGEAFLKLVQNRFTENGLYILDEPEAALSAQRQLSLLCLIDELVKKGSQFIISTHSPILISYRNGIILDLNDNFKEVSYKDTEIYKLYKMYLDNSDNMQDRLFNS
;
A
#
# COMPACT_ATOMS: atom_id res chain seq x y z
N ASN A 1 12.50 3.27 -2.78
CA ASN A 1 13.90 3.61 -2.95
C ASN A 1 14.31 4.74 -2.00
N LEU A 2 15.62 4.94 -1.85
CA LEU A 2 16.14 5.92 -0.89
C LEU A 2 15.68 7.35 -1.19
N HIS A 3 15.56 7.70 -2.46
CA HIS A 3 15.09 9.02 -2.85
C HIS A 3 13.67 9.29 -2.38
N GLU A 4 12.79 8.34 -2.56
CA GLU A 4 11.40 8.47 -2.13
C GLU A 4 11.28 8.55 -0.62
N CYS A 5 12.07 7.74 0.09
CA CYS A 5 12.07 7.78 1.56
C CYS A 5 12.58 9.13 2.06
N SER A 6 13.61 9.68 1.40
CA SER A 6 14.15 10.99 1.78
C SER A 6 13.11 12.11 1.59
N HIS A 7 12.34 12.04 0.49
CA HIS A 7 11.28 13.02 0.24
C HIS A 7 10.20 12.99 1.31
N GLY A 8 9.95 11.81 1.90
CA GLY A 8 8.96 11.65 2.92
C GLY A 8 9.46 11.91 4.34
N GLU A 9 10.69 12.39 4.52
CA GLU A 9 11.30 12.50 5.84
C GLU A 9 10.47 13.31 6.83
N ALA A 10 9.94 14.45 6.41
CA ALA A 10 9.13 15.29 7.29
C ALA A 10 7.84 14.57 7.73
N PHE A 11 7.20 13.86 6.79
CA PHE A 11 6.02 13.07 7.09
C PHE A 11 6.36 11.92 8.04
N LEU A 12 7.47 11.23 7.79
CA LEU A 12 7.92 10.12 8.65
C LEU A 12 8.15 10.60 10.08
N LYS A 13 8.77 11.77 10.26
CA LYS A 13 9.01 12.31 11.59
C LYS A 13 7.72 12.59 12.33
N LEU A 14 6.69 13.05 11.63
CA LEU A 14 5.40 13.31 12.23
C LEU A 14 4.75 12.05 12.77
N VAL A 15 4.74 10.98 11.96
CA VAL A 15 4.08 9.73 12.36
C VAL A 15 4.91 8.90 13.32
N GLN A 16 6.24 9.01 13.29
CA GLN A 16 7.12 8.28 14.21
C GLN A 16 6.84 8.62 15.67
N ASN A 17 6.32 9.80 15.96
CA ASN A 17 5.94 10.18 17.31
C ASN A 17 4.79 9.34 17.86
N ARG A 18 4.03 8.69 16.98
CA ARG A 18 2.87 7.87 17.34
C ARG A 18 3.15 6.38 17.28
N PHE A 19 4.18 5.99 16.52
CA PHE A 19 4.53 4.59 16.30
C PHE A 19 5.83 4.27 17.01
N THR A 20 5.85 3.13 17.68
CA THR A 20 7.02 2.69 18.45
C THR A 20 7.44 1.29 18.02
N GLU A 21 8.65 0.89 18.39
CA GLU A 21 9.15 -0.45 18.15
C GLU A 21 8.33 -1.49 18.93
N ASN A 22 8.30 -2.72 18.43
CA ASN A 22 7.63 -3.84 19.07
C ASN A 22 6.13 -3.60 19.30
N GLY A 23 5.53 -2.77 18.46
CA GLY A 23 4.11 -2.46 18.54
C GLY A 23 3.28 -3.37 17.65
N LEU A 24 1.98 -3.37 17.92
CA LEU A 24 0.99 -3.95 17.01
C LEU A 24 0.09 -2.82 16.53
N TYR A 25 0.01 -2.64 15.23
CA TYR A 25 -0.75 -1.53 14.62
C TYR A 25 -1.78 -2.07 13.66
N ILE A 26 -3.02 -1.63 13.85
CA ILE A 26 -4.14 -1.99 12.97
C ILE A 26 -4.56 -0.71 12.27
N LEU A 27 -4.40 -0.68 10.94
CA LEU A 27 -4.72 0.48 10.12
C LEU A 27 -5.85 0.14 9.16
N ASP A 28 -6.86 1.00 9.11
CA ASP A 28 -8.01 0.82 8.24
C ASP A 28 -7.96 1.87 7.14
N GLU A 29 -7.67 1.43 5.92
CA GLU A 29 -7.59 2.27 4.72
C GLU A 29 -6.78 3.56 4.94
N PRO A 30 -5.52 3.44 5.36
CA PRO A 30 -4.69 4.62 5.62
C PRO A 30 -4.44 5.46 4.38
N GLU A 31 -4.57 4.89 3.19
CA GLU A 31 -4.40 5.62 1.94
C GLU A 31 -5.43 6.73 1.75
N ALA A 32 -6.58 6.65 2.43
CA ALA A 32 -7.63 7.66 2.27
C ALA A 32 -7.16 9.08 2.59
N ALA A 33 -6.19 9.20 3.49
CA ALA A 33 -5.64 10.49 3.91
C ALA A 33 -4.26 10.78 3.31
N LEU A 34 -3.77 9.93 2.39
CA LEU A 34 -2.40 10.01 1.91
C LEU A 34 -2.31 10.11 0.39
N SER A 35 -1.49 11.03 -0.09
CA SER A 35 -1.09 11.05 -1.50
C SER A 35 -0.29 9.79 -1.83
N ALA A 36 -0.14 9.51 -3.14
CA ALA A 36 0.69 8.38 -3.57
C ALA A 36 2.11 8.48 -3.00
N GLN A 37 2.68 9.68 -3.03
CA GLN A 37 4.01 9.94 -2.50
C GLN A 37 4.10 9.58 -1.02
N ARG A 38 3.10 9.97 -0.24
CA ARG A 38 3.08 9.70 1.19
C ARG A 38 2.80 8.23 1.50
N GLN A 39 2.11 7.54 0.63
CA GLN A 39 1.97 6.09 0.76
C GLN A 39 3.32 5.38 0.63
N LEU A 40 4.18 5.86 -0.26
CA LEU A 40 5.55 5.34 -0.37
C LEU A 40 6.33 5.60 0.92
N SER A 41 6.16 6.79 1.51
CA SER A 41 6.80 7.11 2.78
C SER A 41 6.29 6.22 3.90
N LEU A 42 5.00 5.90 3.89
CA LEU A 42 4.43 4.97 4.87
C LEU A 42 5.05 3.58 4.72
N LEU A 43 5.28 3.11 3.50
CA LEU A 43 5.98 1.84 3.29
C LEU A 43 7.37 1.84 3.93
N CYS A 44 8.09 2.96 3.81
CA CYS A 44 9.41 3.08 4.43
C CYS A 44 9.31 2.96 5.96
N LEU A 45 8.32 3.62 6.56
CA LEU A 45 8.11 3.54 7.99
C LEU A 45 7.73 2.14 8.44
N ILE A 46 6.80 1.50 7.72
CA ILE A 46 6.38 0.13 8.02
C ILE A 46 7.59 -0.80 7.99
N ASP A 47 8.39 -0.71 6.94
CA ASP A 47 9.57 -1.58 6.81
C ASP A 47 10.55 -1.37 7.95
N GLU A 48 10.80 -0.12 8.33
CA GLU A 48 11.68 0.20 9.45
C GLU A 48 11.16 -0.42 10.74
N LEU A 49 9.88 -0.24 11.04
CA LEU A 49 9.30 -0.73 12.28
C LEU A 49 9.15 -2.26 12.31
N VAL A 50 8.83 -2.87 11.18
CA VAL A 50 8.77 -4.32 11.07
C VAL A 50 10.14 -4.93 11.37
N LYS A 51 11.21 -4.33 10.86
CA LYS A 51 12.58 -4.78 11.16
C LYS A 51 12.93 -4.63 12.64
N LYS A 52 12.22 -3.78 13.35
CA LYS A 52 12.42 -3.56 14.78
C LYS A 52 11.38 -4.28 15.65
N GLY A 53 10.69 -5.24 15.08
CA GLY A 53 9.81 -6.13 15.83
C GLY A 53 8.34 -5.75 15.85
N SER A 54 7.92 -4.70 15.14
CA SER A 54 6.52 -4.33 15.06
C SER A 54 5.77 -5.18 14.06
N GLN A 55 4.45 -5.31 14.26
CA GLN A 55 3.55 -5.98 13.35
C GLN A 55 2.45 -5.02 12.90
N PHE A 56 2.11 -5.09 11.63
CA PHE A 56 1.02 -4.31 11.05
C PHE A 56 -0.05 -5.22 10.49
N ILE A 57 -1.30 -4.86 10.74
CA ILE A 57 -2.46 -5.47 10.08
C ILE A 57 -3.17 -4.31 9.38
N ILE A 58 -3.23 -4.35 8.06
CA ILE A 58 -3.71 -3.22 7.28
C ILE A 58 -4.82 -3.65 6.35
N SER A 59 -5.97 -3.01 6.47
CA SER A 59 -7.05 -3.13 5.48
C SER A 59 -6.87 -2.02 4.47
N THR A 60 -6.76 -2.35 3.19
CA THR A 60 -6.46 -1.34 2.18
C THR A 60 -6.89 -1.78 0.78
N HIS A 61 -7.18 -0.77 -0.06
CA HIS A 61 -7.40 -0.96 -1.50
C HIS A 61 -6.29 -0.30 -2.32
N SER A 62 -5.20 0.12 -1.67
CA SER A 62 -4.10 0.80 -2.34
C SER A 62 -3.17 -0.18 -3.04
N PRO A 63 -2.93 -0.03 -4.34
CA PRO A 63 -1.94 -0.86 -5.03
C PRO A 63 -0.52 -0.60 -4.53
N ILE A 64 -0.28 0.54 -3.91
CA ILE A 64 1.03 0.83 -3.32
C ILE A 64 1.20 0.06 -2.01
N LEU A 65 0.21 0.15 -1.11
CA LEU A 65 0.35 -0.48 0.21
C LEU A 65 0.34 -1.99 0.14
N ILE A 66 -0.48 -2.60 -0.72
CA ILE A 66 -0.48 -4.06 -0.86
C ILE A 66 0.79 -4.59 -1.50
N SER A 67 1.60 -3.74 -2.13
CA SER A 67 2.83 -4.16 -2.79
C SER A 67 3.98 -4.46 -1.82
N TYR A 68 3.80 -4.21 -0.53
CA TYR A 68 4.88 -4.41 0.44
C TYR A 68 5.41 -5.84 0.37
N ARG A 69 6.65 -5.99 -0.11
CA ARG A 69 7.18 -7.32 -0.49
C ARG A 69 7.41 -8.27 0.68
N ASN A 70 7.55 -7.75 1.89
CA ASN A 70 7.77 -8.55 3.09
C ASN A 70 6.48 -8.82 3.86
N GLY A 71 5.34 -8.50 3.27
CA GLY A 71 4.04 -8.74 3.88
C GLY A 71 3.33 -9.93 3.26
N ILE A 72 2.22 -10.28 3.89
CA ILE A 72 1.32 -11.31 3.41
C ILE A 72 0.01 -10.63 3.01
N ILE A 73 -0.50 -10.94 1.82
CA ILE A 73 -1.76 -10.39 1.35
C ILE A 73 -2.84 -11.47 1.48
N LEU A 74 -3.92 -11.12 2.17
CA LEU A 74 -5.08 -12.00 2.33
C LEU A 74 -6.25 -11.42 1.57
N ASP A 75 -6.90 -12.23 0.74
CA ASP A 75 -8.06 -11.81 -0.04
C ASP A 75 -9.32 -12.05 0.77
N LEU A 76 -9.94 -10.96 1.24
CA LEU A 76 -11.15 -11.02 2.03
C LEU A 76 -12.34 -11.60 1.26
N ASN A 77 -12.34 -11.45 -0.06
CA ASN A 77 -13.43 -11.92 -0.92
C ASN A 77 -13.28 -13.39 -1.29
N ASP A 78 -12.20 -14.03 -0.89
CA ASP A 78 -11.94 -15.44 -1.19
C ASP A 78 -11.46 -16.16 0.07
N ASN A 79 -12.25 -16.06 1.14
CA ASN A 79 -12.03 -16.74 2.42
C ASN A 79 -10.66 -16.46 3.04
N PHE A 80 -10.16 -15.24 2.93
CA PHE A 80 -8.86 -14.86 3.46
C PHE A 80 -7.71 -15.66 2.88
N LYS A 81 -7.86 -16.12 1.65
CA LYS A 81 -6.81 -16.85 0.96
C LYS A 81 -5.60 -15.95 0.73
N GLU A 82 -4.42 -16.50 0.96
CA GLU A 82 -3.18 -15.78 0.65
C GLU A 82 -3.02 -15.68 -0.86
N VAL A 83 -2.66 -14.49 -1.34
CA VAL A 83 -2.51 -14.21 -2.76
C VAL A 83 -1.22 -13.43 -2.99
N SER A 84 -0.57 -13.68 -4.12
CA SER A 84 0.60 -12.91 -4.53
C SER A 84 0.17 -11.54 -5.05
N TYR A 85 1.02 -10.54 -4.88
CA TYR A 85 0.71 -9.17 -5.26
C TYR A 85 0.19 -9.07 -6.71
N LYS A 86 0.91 -9.68 -7.65
CA LYS A 86 0.54 -9.59 -9.07
C LYS A 86 -0.72 -10.37 -9.44
N ASP A 87 -1.19 -11.21 -8.55
CA ASP A 87 -2.43 -11.96 -8.73
C ASP A 87 -3.64 -11.26 -8.10
N THR A 88 -3.44 -10.14 -7.41
CA THR A 88 -4.56 -9.38 -6.84
C THR A 88 -5.36 -8.69 -7.94
N GLU A 89 -6.67 -8.56 -7.70
CA GLU A 89 -7.52 -7.81 -8.63
C GLU A 89 -7.10 -6.34 -8.71
N ILE A 90 -6.65 -5.78 -7.59
CA ILE A 90 -6.20 -4.39 -7.54
C ILE A 90 -5.01 -4.19 -8.48
N TYR A 91 -3.98 -5.02 -8.36
CA TYR A 91 -2.81 -4.91 -9.23
C TYR A 91 -3.19 -5.03 -10.70
N LYS A 92 -3.96 -6.06 -11.04
CA LYS A 92 -4.35 -6.33 -12.43
C LYS A 92 -5.14 -5.18 -13.03
N LEU A 93 -6.10 -4.65 -12.28
CA LEU A 93 -6.95 -3.57 -12.77
C LEU A 93 -6.15 -2.29 -12.97
N TYR A 94 -5.37 -1.88 -11.97
CA TYR A 94 -4.59 -0.65 -12.08
C TYR A 94 -3.56 -0.73 -13.20
N LYS A 95 -2.86 -1.84 -13.31
CA LYS A 95 -1.86 -1.99 -14.37
C LYS A 95 -2.51 -1.92 -15.75
N MET A 96 -3.60 -2.65 -15.95
CA MET A 96 -4.30 -2.66 -17.22
C MET A 96 -4.82 -1.26 -17.56
N TYR A 97 -5.46 -0.59 -16.62
CA TYR A 97 -6.03 0.72 -16.87
C TYR A 97 -4.97 1.77 -17.15
N LEU A 98 -3.93 1.84 -16.29
CA LEU A 98 -2.90 2.85 -16.44
C LEU A 98 -2.12 2.70 -17.75
N ASP A 99 -1.92 1.47 -18.20
CA ASP A 99 -1.23 1.21 -19.48
C ASP A 99 -2.12 1.44 -20.71
N ASN A 100 -3.45 1.47 -20.53
CA ASN A 100 -4.40 1.49 -21.65
C ASN A 100 -5.59 2.41 -21.39
N SER A 101 -5.37 3.53 -20.72
CA SER A 101 -6.46 4.38 -20.25
C SER A 101 -7.37 4.89 -21.37
N ASP A 102 -6.78 5.33 -22.50
CA ASP A 102 -7.57 5.84 -23.62
C ASP A 102 -8.46 4.77 -24.23
N ASN A 103 -7.89 3.60 -24.48
CA ASN A 103 -8.67 2.48 -25.06
C ASN A 103 -9.78 2.04 -24.12
N MET A 104 -9.51 2.00 -22.83
CA MET A 104 -10.53 1.61 -21.86
C MET A 104 -11.64 2.65 -21.75
N GLN A 105 -11.29 3.93 -21.79
CA GLN A 105 -12.30 5.00 -21.77
C GLN A 105 -13.18 4.95 -23.01
N ASP A 106 -12.60 4.65 -24.18
CA ASP A 106 -13.39 4.47 -25.39
C ASP A 106 -14.46 3.39 -25.20
N ARG A 107 -14.11 2.28 -24.61
CA ARG A 107 -15.06 1.19 -24.35
C ARG A 107 -16.09 1.57 -23.29
N LEU A 108 -15.64 2.22 -22.21
CA LEU A 108 -16.53 2.59 -21.12
C LEU A 108 -17.54 3.65 -21.52
N PHE A 109 -17.11 4.65 -22.31
CA PHE A 109 -17.95 5.77 -22.66
C PHE A 109 -18.86 5.50 -23.85
N ASN A 110 -18.50 4.56 -24.70
CA ASN A 110 -19.23 4.25 -25.93
C ASN A 110 -19.98 2.92 -25.89
N SER A 111 -20.09 2.32 -24.73
CA SER A 111 -20.80 1.05 -24.60
C SER A 111 -22.24 1.22 -24.14
#